data_5d7afb6eab59806147f5b813d5f33c5d
#
_entry.id   5d7afb6eab59806147f5b813d5f33c5d
#
_cell.length_a   1.000
_cell.length_b   1.000
_cell.length_c   1.000
_cell.angle_alpha   90.00
_cell.angle_beta   90.00
_cell.angle_gamma   90.00
#
_symmetry.space_group_name_H-M   'P 1'
#
loop_
_entity.id
_entity.type
_entity.pdbx_description
1 polymer ?
#
loop_
_entity_poly.entity_id
_entity_poly.type
_entity_poly.pdbx_seq_one_letter_code
_entity_poly.pdbx_strand_id
1 'polypeptide(L)'
;MEELKKAIIKQVGEKPYLNEEYPKLIAKRAYQNIANEAEEYRDRIVFGGEGSEETLKYSPTIIYPVGINEPIVQHEIFGPLLPIVKYKDDEVDALLNVISEREHGLAFYIFTKNKRWAKKVMQSQQYGGGCINEVCLHLMVKGVPFNGVGHSGMGAYHGIWGFREFTHPSTVLFGKTKMNLSLREHPYNKKKKNLLSKFLK
;
A
#
# COMPACT_ATOMS: atom_id res chain seq x y z
N MET A 1 5.96 -13.32 -19.79
CA MET A 1 7.39 -13.06 -19.45
C MET A 1 8.08 -12.23 -20.52
N GLU A 2 8.04 -12.61 -21.80
CA GLU A 2 8.74 -11.88 -22.87
C GLU A 2 8.32 -10.41 -23.02
N GLU A 3 7.04 -10.09 -22.91
CA GLU A 3 6.57 -8.71 -22.96
C GLU A 3 7.08 -7.86 -21.77
N LEU A 4 7.21 -8.48 -20.59
CA LEU A 4 7.76 -7.80 -19.41
C LEU A 4 9.25 -7.48 -19.61
N LYS A 5 10.04 -8.46 -20.13
CA LYS A 5 11.46 -8.26 -20.49
C LYS A 5 11.62 -7.11 -21.50
N LYS A 6 10.83 -7.15 -22.59
CA LYS A 6 10.85 -6.09 -23.61
C LYS A 6 10.52 -4.72 -23.02
N ALA A 7 9.55 -4.65 -22.11
CA ALA A 7 9.16 -3.41 -21.44
C ALA A 7 10.31 -2.87 -20.57
N ILE A 8 10.99 -3.71 -19.81
CA ILE A 8 12.15 -3.32 -19.00
C ILE A 8 13.28 -2.81 -19.91
N ILE A 9 13.66 -3.58 -20.93
CA ILE A 9 14.73 -3.20 -21.88
C ILE A 9 14.41 -1.87 -22.55
N LYS A 10 13.15 -1.65 -22.96
CA LYS A 10 12.71 -0.39 -23.57
C LYS A 10 12.86 0.81 -22.64
N GLN A 11 12.66 0.64 -21.35
CA GLN A 11 12.70 1.74 -20.36
C GLN A 11 14.11 2.03 -19.86
N VAL A 12 14.91 1.01 -19.57
CA VAL A 12 16.19 1.16 -18.86
C VAL A 12 17.39 0.57 -19.58
N GLY A 13 17.18 -0.03 -20.75
CA GLY A 13 18.22 -0.68 -21.55
C GLY A 13 18.51 -2.13 -21.14
N GLU A 14 19.40 -2.79 -21.86
CA GLU A 14 19.79 -4.18 -21.60
C GLU A 14 20.68 -4.35 -20.35
N LYS A 15 21.48 -3.33 -20.07
CA LYS A 15 22.40 -3.31 -18.91
C LYS A 15 22.15 -2.06 -18.04
N PRO A 16 21.04 -2.02 -17.29
CA PRO A 16 20.65 -0.83 -16.53
C PRO A 16 21.69 -0.36 -15.54
N TYR A 17 22.44 -1.28 -14.93
CA TYR A 17 23.49 -0.96 -13.95
C TYR A 17 24.67 -0.18 -14.55
N LEU A 18 24.82 -0.15 -15.89
CA LEU A 18 25.78 0.67 -16.61
C LEU A 18 25.21 2.01 -17.08
N ASN A 19 23.89 2.18 -17.03
CA ASN A 19 23.23 3.41 -17.47
C ASN A 19 23.34 4.49 -16.38
N GLU A 20 23.89 5.66 -16.72
CA GLU A 20 24.06 6.77 -15.77
C GLU A 20 22.75 7.30 -15.22
N GLU A 21 21.67 7.32 -16.02
CA GLU A 21 20.35 7.79 -15.63
C GLU A 21 19.57 6.79 -14.77
N TYR A 22 19.98 5.50 -14.76
CA TYR A 22 19.32 4.50 -13.94
C TYR A 22 19.62 4.74 -12.45
N PRO A 23 18.59 4.77 -11.58
CA PRO A 23 18.78 5.12 -10.18
C PRO A 23 19.62 4.10 -9.43
N LYS A 24 20.36 4.57 -8.44
CA LYS A 24 21.15 3.75 -7.54
C LYS A 24 20.41 3.45 -6.24
N LEU A 25 20.74 2.35 -5.61
CA LEU A 25 20.30 2.04 -4.26
C LEU A 25 20.91 3.02 -3.26
N ILE A 26 20.22 3.27 -2.17
CA ILE A 26 20.55 4.35 -1.22
C ILE A 26 21.89 4.16 -0.50
N ALA A 27 22.29 2.91 -0.30
CA ALA A 27 23.52 2.58 0.45
C ALA A 27 24.09 1.21 0.04
N LYS A 28 25.37 0.98 0.36
CA LYS A 28 26.06 -0.31 0.14
C LYS A 28 25.32 -1.48 0.80
N ARG A 29 24.81 -1.31 2.02
CA ARG A 29 24.02 -2.35 2.71
C ARG A 29 22.77 -2.72 1.94
N ALA A 30 22.05 -1.72 1.38
CA ALA A 30 20.86 -1.98 0.56
C ALA A 30 21.22 -2.78 -0.70
N TYR A 31 22.33 -2.42 -1.37
CA TYR A 31 22.84 -3.19 -2.50
C TYR A 31 23.15 -4.64 -2.12
N GLN A 32 23.88 -4.85 -1.04
CA GLN A 32 24.28 -6.18 -0.57
C GLN A 32 23.05 -7.05 -0.22
N ASN A 33 22.04 -6.46 0.45
CA ASN A 33 20.79 -7.20 0.73
C ASN A 33 20.13 -7.68 -0.56
N ILE A 34 19.98 -6.80 -1.56
CA ILE A 34 19.37 -7.15 -2.85
C ILE A 34 20.20 -8.19 -3.61
N ALA A 35 21.53 -8.03 -3.63
CA ALA A 35 22.40 -8.98 -4.31
C ALA A 35 22.37 -10.37 -3.65
N ASN A 36 22.39 -10.43 -2.32
CA ASN A 36 22.29 -11.69 -1.58
C ASN A 36 20.94 -12.37 -1.80
N GLU A 37 19.86 -11.62 -1.73
CA GLU A 37 18.51 -12.16 -1.97
C GLU A 37 18.34 -12.65 -3.41
N ALA A 38 18.86 -11.94 -4.40
CA ALA A 38 18.89 -12.40 -5.78
C ALA A 38 19.73 -13.68 -5.97
N GLU A 39 20.85 -13.80 -5.25
CA GLU A 39 21.71 -14.98 -5.30
C GLU A 39 21.02 -16.24 -4.76
N GLU A 40 20.20 -16.11 -3.72
CA GLU A 40 19.39 -17.23 -3.19
C GLU A 40 18.42 -17.82 -4.23
N TYR A 41 18.03 -16.99 -5.21
CA TYR A 41 17.11 -17.37 -6.30
C TYR A 41 17.77 -17.42 -7.68
N ARG A 42 19.10 -17.52 -7.74
CA ARG A 42 19.89 -17.42 -8.98
C ARG A 42 19.39 -18.34 -10.10
N ASP A 43 19.06 -19.56 -9.78
CA ASP A 43 18.56 -20.59 -10.72
C ASP A 43 17.17 -20.29 -11.28
N ARG A 44 16.44 -19.35 -10.65
CA ARG A 44 15.11 -18.90 -11.07
C ARG A 44 15.08 -17.47 -11.62
N ILE A 45 16.24 -16.83 -11.75
CA ILE A 45 16.32 -15.55 -12.44
C ILE A 45 16.11 -15.77 -13.93
N VAL A 46 15.08 -15.14 -14.49
CA VAL A 46 14.75 -15.22 -15.92
C VAL A 46 15.11 -13.95 -16.69
N PHE A 47 15.45 -12.87 -15.97
CA PHE A 47 15.95 -11.61 -16.51
C PHE A 47 16.66 -10.81 -15.43
N GLY A 48 17.73 -10.07 -15.76
CA GLY A 48 18.52 -9.28 -14.81
C GLY A 48 19.47 -10.13 -13.98
N GLY A 49 19.57 -9.85 -12.68
CA GLY A 49 20.47 -10.56 -11.76
C GLY A 49 21.89 -10.02 -11.75
N GLU A 50 22.13 -8.89 -12.38
CA GLU A 50 23.43 -8.25 -12.47
C GLU A 50 23.43 -6.86 -11.83
N GLY A 51 24.55 -6.47 -11.25
CA GLY A 51 24.72 -5.16 -10.64
C GLY A 51 26.18 -4.76 -10.49
N SER A 52 26.38 -3.55 -9.99
CA SER A 52 27.69 -3.03 -9.63
C SER A 52 27.63 -2.43 -8.22
N GLU A 53 28.40 -3.02 -7.30
CA GLU A 53 28.48 -2.52 -5.93
C GLU A 53 29.17 -1.13 -5.88
N GLU A 54 30.08 -0.86 -6.82
CA GLU A 54 30.76 0.42 -6.91
C GLU A 54 29.79 1.57 -7.21
N THR A 55 28.85 1.34 -8.14
CA THR A 55 27.85 2.34 -8.51
C THR A 55 26.56 2.23 -7.70
N LEU A 56 26.42 1.21 -6.87
CA LEU A 56 25.20 0.86 -6.10
C LEU A 56 23.99 0.62 -7.00
N LYS A 57 24.19 0.16 -8.21
CA LYS A 57 23.10 -0.11 -9.17
C LYS A 57 22.91 -1.60 -9.34
N TYR A 58 21.68 -2.06 -9.23
CA TYR A 58 21.27 -3.43 -9.47
C TYR A 58 20.16 -3.46 -10.52
N SER A 59 20.28 -4.29 -11.53
CA SER A 59 19.32 -4.38 -12.63
C SER A 59 17.95 -4.81 -12.15
N PRO A 60 16.85 -4.36 -12.79
CA PRO A 60 15.53 -4.95 -12.59
C PRO A 60 15.61 -6.45 -12.85
N THR A 61 15.25 -7.24 -11.85
CA THR A 61 15.47 -8.69 -11.85
C THR A 61 14.15 -9.42 -11.70
N ILE A 62 13.83 -10.29 -12.65
CA ILE A 62 12.61 -11.11 -12.62
C ILE A 62 12.97 -12.49 -12.11
N ILE A 63 12.31 -12.90 -11.03
CA ILE A 63 12.46 -14.21 -10.41
C ILE A 63 11.19 -15.02 -10.64
N TYR A 64 11.28 -16.16 -11.33
CA TYR A 64 10.14 -16.98 -11.71
C TYR A 64 10.53 -18.46 -11.93
N PRO A 65 9.72 -19.42 -11.49
CA PRO A 65 8.53 -19.25 -10.64
C PRO A 65 8.89 -19.06 -9.17
N VAL A 66 8.02 -18.35 -8.42
CA VAL A 66 8.11 -18.22 -6.98
C VAL A 66 6.83 -18.77 -6.33
N GLY A 67 6.98 -19.51 -5.24
CA GLY A 67 5.85 -20.00 -4.45
C GLY A 67 5.31 -18.89 -3.53
N ILE A 68 3.99 -18.88 -3.31
CA ILE A 68 3.34 -17.85 -2.49
C ILE A 68 3.84 -17.83 -1.04
N ASN A 69 4.38 -18.92 -0.52
CA ASN A 69 4.89 -19.03 0.85
C ASN A 69 6.42 -18.93 0.97
N GLU A 70 7.11 -18.59 -0.11
CA GLU A 70 8.56 -18.42 -0.07
C GLU A 70 9.00 -17.15 0.64
N PRO A 71 10.21 -17.13 1.26
CA PRO A 71 10.67 -15.98 2.05
C PRO A 71 10.63 -14.64 1.31
N ILE A 72 11.02 -14.61 0.04
CA ILE A 72 11.07 -13.40 -0.79
C ILE A 72 9.71 -12.68 -0.96
N VAL A 73 8.59 -13.37 -0.77
CA VAL A 73 7.24 -12.78 -0.83
C VAL A 73 6.63 -12.55 0.54
N GLN A 74 7.40 -12.68 1.63
CA GLN A 74 6.94 -12.50 3.01
C GLN A 74 7.32 -11.14 3.60
N HIS A 75 8.16 -10.36 2.92
CA HIS A 75 8.65 -9.06 3.39
C HIS A 75 8.74 -8.05 2.25
N GLU A 76 8.93 -6.79 2.60
CA GLU A 76 9.18 -5.72 1.63
C GLU A 76 10.63 -5.80 1.13
N ILE A 77 10.82 -6.05 -0.16
CA ILE A 77 12.15 -6.19 -0.78
C ILE A 77 12.91 -4.87 -0.81
N PHE A 78 12.23 -3.76 -1.00
CA PHE A 78 12.80 -2.41 -1.12
C PHE A 78 13.92 -2.27 -2.17
N GLY A 79 13.74 -2.92 -3.31
CA GLY A 79 14.72 -2.96 -4.40
C GLY A 79 14.15 -3.52 -5.72
N PRO A 80 14.98 -3.64 -6.75
CA PRO A 80 14.53 -3.95 -8.10
C PRO A 80 14.34 -5.47 -8.36
N LEU A 81 13.96 -6.25 -7.37
CA LEU A 81 13.59 -7.66 -7.56
C LEU A 81 12.08 -7.79 -7.72
N LEU A 82 11.67 -8.57 -8.71
CA LEU A 82 10.27 -8.87 -9.02
C LEU A 82 10.02 -10.37 -8.93
N PRO A 83 9.68 -10.91 -7.76
CA PRO A 83 9.22 -12.28 -7.64
C PRO A 83 7.82 -12.41 -8.25
N ILE A 84 7.63 -13.44 -9.08
CA ILE A 84 6.38 -13.71 -9.77
C ILE A 84 5.80 -15.03 -9.30
N VAL A 85 4.64 -14.97 -8.66
CA VAL A 85 3.82 -16.10 -8.28
C VAL A 85 2.80 -16.37 -9.37
N LYS A 86 2.77 -17.59 -9.90
CA LYS A 86 1.75 -18.02 -10.87
C LYS A 86 0.59 -18.66 -10.13
N TYR A 87 -0.62 -18.34 -10.56
CA TYR A 87 -1.86 -18.95 -10.08
C TYR A 87 -2.79 -19.25 -11.26
N LYS A 88 -3.78 -20.10 -11.05
CA LYS A 88 -4.87 -20.35 -12.00
C LYS A 88 -6.07 -19.50 -11.67
N ASP A 89 -6.97 -19.34 -12.63
CA ASP A 89 -8.17 -18.50 -12.45
C ASP A 89 -9.08 -19.00 -11.32
N ASP A 90 -9.15 -20.31 -11.11
CA ASP A 90 -9.89 -20.95 -10.02
C ASP A 90 -9.21 -20.85 -8.63
N GLU A 91 -7.94 -20.47 -8.59
CA GLU A 91 -7.15 -20.29 -7.37
C GLU A 91 -7.15 -18.84 -6.86
N VAL A 92 -7.73 -17.89 -7.61
CA VAL A 92 -7.63 -16.46 -7.30
C VAL A 92 -8.23 -16.09 -5.94
N ASP A 93 -9.34 -16.68 -5.54
CA ASP A 93 -9.96 -16.39 -4.25
C ASP A 93 -9.10 -16.93 -3.09
N ALA A 94 -8.48 -18.10 -3.26
CA ALA A 94 -7.54 -18.65 -2.28
C ALA A 94 -6.28 -17.76 -2.16
N LEU A 95 -5.75 -17.27 -3.29
CA LEU A 95 -4.62 -16.32 -3.30
C LEU A 95 -4.97 -15.02 -2.57
N LEU A 96 -6.16 -14.44 -2.81
CA LEU A 96 -6.61 -13.22 -2.16
C LEU A 96 -6.79 -13.42 -0.64
N ASN A 97 -7.23 -14.59 -0.20
CA ASN A 97 -7.29 -14.92 1.23
C ASN A 97 -5.90 -14.96 1.85
N VAL A 98 -4.92 -15.62 1.20
CA VAL A 98 -3.52 -15.62 1.68
C VAL A 98 -2.96 -14.19 1.76
N ILE A 99 -3.24 -13.33 0.77
CA ILE A 99 -2.82 -11.92 0.79
C ILE A 99 -3.46 -11.18 1.96
N SER A 100 -4.75 -11.42 2.24
CA SER A 100 -5.48 -10.73 3.32
C SER A 100 -5.03 -11.13 4.73
N GLU A 101 -4.42 -12.30 4.88
CA GLU A 101 -3.89 -12.82 6.15
C GLU A 101 -2.46 -12.32 6.45
N ARG A 102 -1.82 -11.66 5.48
CA ARG A 102 -0.45 -11.12 5.61
C ARG A 102 -0.44 -9.68 6.05
N GLU A 103 0.77 -9.19 6.29
CA GLU A 103 1.02 -7.76 6.46
C GLU A 103 0.48 -6.97 5.26
N HIS A 104 -0.26 -5.91 5.57
CA HIS A 104 -0.91 -5.11 4.54
C HIS A 104 0.07 -4.18 3.85
N GLY A 105 0.17 -4.33 2.54
CA GLY A 105 1.07 -3.51 1.71
C GLY A 105 0.67 -2.03 1.69
N LEU A 106 1.66 -1.18 1.48
CA LEU A 106 1.43 0.25 1.25
C LEU A 106 0.61 0.50 -0.02
N ALA A 107 0.80 -0.33 -1.05
CA ALA A 107 0.10 -0.22 -2.31
C ALA A 107 -0.43 -1.56 -2.81
N PHE A 108 -1.60 -1.52 -3.45
CA PHE A 108 -2.23 -2.66 -4.08
C PHE A 108 -2.68 -2.32 -5.50
N TYR A 109 -2.16 -3.05 -6.51
CA TYR A 109 -2.43 -2.78 -7.91
C TYR A 109 -3.08 -3.96 -8.59
N ILE A 110 -4.11 -3.71 -9.40
CA ILE A 110 -4.83 -4.74 -10.16
C ILE A 110 -4.83 -4.38 -11.64
N PHE A 111 -4.41 -5.30 -12.49
CA PHE A 111 -4.48 -5.17 -13.94
C PHE A 111 -5.49 -6.15 -14.51
N THR A 112 -6.60 -5.64 -15.03
CA THR A 112 -7.68 -6.46 -15.58
C THR A 112 -8.61 -5.67 -16.49
N LYS A 113 -9.24 -6.35 -17.45
CA LYS A 113 -10.35 -5.80 -18.25
C LYS A 113 -11.67 -5.84 -17.51
N ASN A 114 -11.81 -6.69 -16.48
CA ASN A 114 -13.03 -6.82 -15.67
C ASN A 114 -13.09 -5.80 -14.53
N LYS A 115 -13.54 -4.59 -14.84
CA LYS A 115 -13.64 -3.48 -13.87
C LYS A 115 -14.54 -3.80 -12.66
N ARG A 116 -15.60 -4.61 -12.86
CA ARG A 116 -16.52 -4.99 -11.75
C ARG A 116 -15.79 -5.90 -10.75
N TRP A 117 -15.08 -6.89 -11.25
CA TRP A 117 -14.26 -7.79 -10.43
C TRP A 117 -13.15 -7.01 -9.70
N ALA A 118 -12.39 -6.18 -10.43
CA ALA A 118 -11.34 -5.37 -9.81
C ALA A 118 -11.87 -4.53 -8.64
N LYS A 119 -13.02 -3.85 -8.83
CA LYS A 119 -13.63 -3.05 -7.78
C LYS A 119 -14.03 -3.89 -6.56
N LYS A 120 -14.59 -5.10 -6.77
CA LYS A 120 -14.91 -6.03 -5.69
C LYS A 120 -13.65 -6.44 -4.91
N VAL A 121 -12.56 -6.79 -5.60
CA VAL A 121 -11.30 -7.18 -4.98
C VAL A 121 -10.68 -6.01 -4.20
N MET A 122 -10.61 -4.81 -4.80
CA MET A 122 -10.13 -3.61 -4.09
C MET A 122 -10.89 -3.32 -2.79
N GLN A 123 -12.19 -3.64 -2.74
CA GLN A 123 -13.02 -3.45 -1.55
C GLN A 123 -12.88 -4.58 -0.52
N SER A 124 -12.38 -5.74 -0.90
CA SER A 124 -12.21 -6.90 0.00
C SER A 124 -10.83 -6.98 0.65
N GLN A 125 -9.86 -6.20 0.18
CA GLN A 125 -8.49 -6.22 0.71
C GLN A 125 -8.22 -4.95 1.52
N GLN A 126 -7.27 -5.04 2.46
CA GLN A 126 -6.73 -3.90 3.21
C GLN A 126 -5.35 -3.52 2.65
N TYR A 127 -5.15 -2.24 2.37
CA TYR A 127 -3.90 -1.69 1.84
C TYR A 127 -3.90 -0.16 2.06
N GLY A 128 -2.75 0.48 1.94
CA GLY A 128 -2.64 1.93 2.07
C GLY A 128 -3.33 2.69 0.96
N GLY A 129 -2.96 2.42 -0.28
CA GLY A 129 -3.56 3.00 -1.47
C GLY A 129 -3.44 2.08 -2.67
N GLY A 130 -4.05 2.41 -3.82
CA GLY A 130 -3.93 1.52 -4.97
C GLY A 130 -4.53 2.04 -6.26
N CYS A 131 -4.28 1.30 -7.33
CA CYS A 131 -4.80 1.61 -8.65
C CYS A 131 -5.36 0.37 -9.36
N ILE A 132 -6.26 0.61 -10.29
CA ILE A 132 -6.73 -0.39 -11.26
C ILE A 132 -6.18 0.02 -12.64
N ASN A 133 -5.40 -0.86 -13.27
CA ASN A 133 -4.72 -0.67 -14.54
C ASN A 133 -3.73 0.52 -14.57
N GLU A 134 -3.16 0.83 -13.42
CA GLU A 134 -2.16 1.88 -13.23
C GLU A 134 -1.33 1.58 -11.98
N VAL A 135 -0.17 2.23 -11.83
CA VAL A 135 0.69 2.15 -10.65
C VAL A 135 1.08 3.56 -10.20
N CYS A 136 1.33 3.72 -8.91
CA CYS A 136 1.87 4.94 -8.28
C CYS A 136 1.06 6.23 -8.43
N LEU A 137 0.24 6.40 -9.46
CA LEU A 137 -0.46 7.68 -9.73
C LEU A 137 -1.41 8.10 -8.60
N HIS A 138 -1.92 7.16 -7.80
CA HIS A 138 -2.76 7.49 -6.63
C HIS A 138 -2.02 8.38 -5.61
N LEU A 139 -0.68 8.35 -5.58
CA LEU A 139 0.14 9.20 -4.72
C LEU A 139 0.08 10.69 -5.09
N MET A 140 -0.26 10.99 -6.36
CA MET A 140 -0.26 12.34 -6.91
C MET A 140 -1.65 12.99 -6.89
N VAL A 141 -2.70 12.25 -6.51
CA VAL A 141 -4.08 12.75 -6.50
C VAL A 141 -4.27 13.73 -5.35
N LYS A 142 -4.64 14.97 -5.69
CA LYS A 142 -4.90 16.02 -4.69
C LYS A 142 -6.19 15.74 -3.92
N GLY A 143 -6.20 16.06 -2.61
CA GLY A 143 -7.40 15.99 -1.76
C GLY A 143 -7.75 14.60 -1.25
N VAL A 144 -6.99 13.56 -1.59
CA VAL A 144 -7.12 12.22 -1.03
C VAL A 144 -5.98 11.91 -0.06
N PRO A 145 -6.18 11.02 0.93
CA PRO A 145 -5.11 10.64 1.84
C PRO A 145 -4.08 9.75 1.13
N PHE A 146 -2.84 9.85 1.58
CA PHE A 146 -1.82 8.84 1.42
C PHE A 146 -1.55 8.22 2.79
N ASN A 147 -1.75 6.94 2.93
CA ASN A 147 -1.68 6.23 4.20
C ASN A 147 -1.23 4.79 4.02
N GLY A 148 -0.87 4.15 5.13
CA GLY A 148 -0.61 2.71 5.24
C GLY A 148 -1.60 2.04 6.19
N VAL A 149 -1.45 0.74 6.38
CA VAL A 149 -2.24 -0.08 7.31
C VAL A 149 -1.30 -1.01 8.08
N GLY A 150 -1.31 -0.95 9.41
CA GLY A 150 -0.42 -1.77 10.24
C GLY A 150 1.06 -1.43 9.99
N HIS A 151 1.85 -2.39 9.55
CA HIS A 151 3.28 -2.20 9.31
C HIS A 151 3.59 -1.29 8.13
N SER A 152 2.67 -1.12 7.17
CA SER A 152 2.87 -0.17 6.07
C SER A 152 2.65 1.29 6.44
N GLY A 153 2.12 1.59 7.63
CA GLY A 153 2.00 2.95 8.16
C GLY A 153 0.82 3.17 9.09
N MET A 154 0.82 4.32 9.77
CA MET A 154 -0.27 4.82 10.62
C MET A 154 -0.59 6.26 10.23
N GLY A 155 -1.85 6.63 10.41
CA GLY A 155 -2.33 7.96 10.08
C GLY A 155 -2.41 8.22 8.58
N ALA A 156 -2.64 9.47 8.20
CA ALA A 156 -2.78 9.87 6.81
C ALA A 156 -1.97 11.14 6.50
N TYR A 157 -1.45 11.21 5.31
CA TYR A 157 -0.65 12.30 4.79
C TYR A 157 -1.36 12.98 3.61
N HIS A 158 -0.93 14.13 3.19
CA HIS A 158 -1.42 15.04 2.18
C HIS A 158 -2.51 16.03 2.63
N GLY A 159 -2.17 17.33 2.56
CA GLY A 159 -3.08 18.43 2.75
C GLY A 159 -3.87 18.37 4.06
N ILE A 160 -5.20 18.41 3.97
CA ILE A 160 -6.09 18.39 5.15
C ILE A 160 -5.95 17.10 5.99
N TRP A 161 -5.56 15.97 5.38
CA TRP A 161 -5.38 14.73 6.10
C TRP A 161 -4.18 14.81 7.04
N GLY A 162 -3.01 15.25 6.54
CA GLY A 162 -1.85 15.47 7.38
C GLY A 162 -2.09 16.58 8.44
N PHE A 163 -2.83 17.63 8.10
CA PHE A 163 -3.22 18.65 9.10
C PHE A 163 -4.02 18.01 10.26
N ARG A 164 -4.98 17.15 9.96
CA ARG A 164 -5.81 16.48 10.98
C ARG A 164 -5.00 15.54 11.88
N GLU A 165 -3.98 14.86 11.36
CA GLU A 165 -3.12 13.98 12.15
C GLU A 165 -2.33 14.73 13.26
N PHE A 166 -1.98 16.01 13.00
CA PHE A 166 -1.21 16.83 13.92
C PHE A 166 -2.04 17.86 14.68
N THR A 167 -3.38 17.80 14.60
CA THR A 167 -4.28 18.74 15.28
C THR A 167 -5.31 18.02 16.14
N HIS A 168 -5.71 18.67 17.22
CA HIS A 168 -6.78 18.19 18.09
C HIS A 168 -8.04 19.04 17.89
N PRO A 169 -9.13 18.49 17.36
CA PRO A 169 -10.38 19.23 17.24
C PRO A 169 -11.03 19.41 18.61
N SER A 170 -11.40 20.66 18.92
CA SER A 170 -12.12 21.00 20.15
C SER A 170 -13.48 21.58 19.83
N THR A 171 -14.51 21.11 20.50
CA THR A 171 -15.87 21.63 20.34
C THR A 171 -16.13 22.74 21.37
N VAL A 172 -16.55 23.91 20.88
CA VAL A 172 -16.98 25.02 21.72
C VAL A 172 -18.43 25.35 21.40
N LEU A 173 -19.28 25.30 22.43
CA LEU A 173 -20.69 25.68 22.32
C LEU A 173 -20.92 27.06 22.91
N PHE A 174 -21.39 28.01 22.12
CA PHE A 174 -21.83 29.32 22.57
C PHE A 174 -23.29 29.25 23.02
N GLY A 175 -23.51 29.19 24.33
CA GLY A 175 -24.85 29.28 24.92
C GLY A 175 -25.38 30.73 24.95
N LYS A 176 -26.67 30.91 24.68
CA LYS A 176 -27.34 32.20 24.88
C LYS A 176 -27.59 32.45 26.38
N THR A 177 -27.18 33.60 26.91
CA THR A 177 -27.28 33.93 28.34
C THR A 177 -28.73 34.02 28.86
N LYS A 178 -29.68 34.29 27.97
CA LYS A 178 -31.11 34.38 28.29
C LYS A 178 -31.91 33.09 28.04
N MET A 179 -31.26 32.02 27.57
CA MET A 179 -31.91 30.74 27.25
C MET A 179 -31.46 29.67 28.23
N ASN A 180 -32.33 29.33 29.16
CA ASN A 180 -32.11 28.19 30.04
C ASN A 180 -32.91 26.98 29.57
N LEU A 181 -32.21 25.86 29.37
CA LEU A 181 -32.83 24.57 29.03
C LEU A 181 -33.17 23.86 30.35
N SER A 182 -34.42 24.06 30.84
CA SER A 182 -34.90 23.45 32.07
C SER A 182 -34.76 21.88 32.07
N LEU A 183 -34.58 21.30 30.90
CA LEU A 183 -34.30 19.88 30.76
C LEU A 183 -32.99 19.41 31.41
N ARG A 184 -32.02 20.33 31.57
CA ARG A 184 -30.71 20.05 32.18
C ARG A 184 -30.71 20.18 33.72
N GLU A 185 -31.81 20.68 34.30
CA GLU A 185 -31.88 21.03 35.72
C GLU A 185 -32.72 20.01 36.51
N HIS A 186 -32.33 19.81 37.75
CA HIS A 186 -33.16 19.11 38.71
C HIS A 186 -34.41 19.88 39.09
N PRO A 187 -35.51 19.20 39.49
CA PRO A 187 -35.66 17.72 39.55
C PRO A 187 -35.99 17.12 38.21
N TYR A 188 -35.51 15.90 37.99
CA TYR A 188 -35.83 15.10 36.80
C TYR A 188 -37.12 14.30 37.01
N ASN A 189 -38.24 14.91 36.64
CA ASN A 189 -39.53 14.25 36.64
C ASN A 189 -39.66 13.24 35.45
N LYS A 190 -40.72 12.43 35.49
CA LYS A 190 -40.98 11.39 34.46
C LYS A 190 -41.04 11.95 33.03
N LYS A 191 -41.56 13.15 32.84
CA LYS A 191 -41.63 13.83 31.53
C LYS A 191 -40.25 14.24 31.00
N LYS A 192 -39.38 14.81 31.86
CA LYS A 192 -37.99 15.14 31.50
C LYS A 192 -37.18 13.88 31.18
N LYS A 193 -37.32 12.79 31.95
CA LYS A 193 -36.65 11.53 31.70
C LYS A 193 -37.06 10.94 30.35
N ASN A 194 -38.35 10.92 30.02
CA ASN A 194 -38.85 10.42 28.74
C ASN A 194 -38.36 11.27 27.55
N LEU A 195 -38.21 12.58 27.75
CA LEU A 195 -37.70 13.46 26.70
C LEU A 195 -36.18 13.21 26.48
N LEU A 196 -35.40 13.15 27.55
CA LEU A 196 -33.97 12.84 27.47
C LEU A 196 -33.69 11.48 26.81
N SER A 197 -34.48 10.45 27.09
CA SER A 197 -34.32 9.15 26.47
C SER A 197 -34.53 9.11 24.95
N LYS A 198 -35.22 10.11 24.39
CA LYS A 198 -35.38 10.30 22.94
C LYS A 198 -34.17 10.94 22.27
N PHE A 199 -33.40 11.73 23.02
CA PHE A 199 -32.18 12.40 22.52
C PHE A 199 -30.91 11.56 22.70
N LEU A 200 -30.95 10.58 23.61
CA LEU A 200 -29.80 9.73 23.96
C LEU A 200 -29.81 8.36 23.26
N LYS A 201 -30.73 8.15 22.34
CA LYS A 201 -30.74 7.03 21.40
C LYS A 201 -30.05 7.43 20.13
#